data_e2abfd30846154d93e274b2df8245b14
#
_entry.id   e2abfd30846154d93e274b2df8245b14
#
_cell.length_a   1.000
_cell.length_b   1.000
_cell.length_c   1.000
_cell.angle_alpha   90.00
_cell.angle_beta   90.00
_cell.angle_gamma   90.00
#
_symmetry.space_group_name_H-M   'P 1'
#
loop_
_entity.id
_entity.type
_entity.pdbx_description
1 polymer ?
#
loop_
_entity_poly.entity_id
_entity_poly.type
_entity_poly.pdbx_seq_one_letter_code
_entity_poly.pdbx_strand_id
1 'polypeptide(L)'
;MNSIAINFVDCAIIVLYLIFIIWCGLRNGKSSDAGSYFLAGRTMPWWIVGLSLFAASISSTTLIGQSGDAYHTGVAVFNYNLTGVVVMVFFATFLLPLYIRSGIFTIPEFLERRFDKRSRYYFSGICIVGNIFLDAAGALYAAALIIKLLFPEADLQLIIIIFAVLAASYTIPGGLSSAINAELIQAVILIVGSVILTGACFANGGFDYLASLFESGDMSVRLIRPLTDTATPWLGLIVGMPVLGIYFWANNQTLVQRVLSARSVDEGRKGVMFAGALTLATLFIIVFPGVIARHLFPGIEKPDMIYPTMVLRLLPTGLLGIMLSALLAALTSTLSAILNSTSTLFTMDFYAKIDKRADERKLVRVGKLASLVIIVIAALWAPQIGRFGSLLKYYQEMLSYIAPPVVAAFLMGVFSRRANGRGAFAGLIAGLVVAAAMLLWRTEIFGGMHFLLIVPFLLVFSLSVIWAVSRTAPAPRPDKLIDTTFSAADFRAETRSLAEVSWWRNYRVWGGVLLVLCMLILIIFR
;
A
#
# COMPACT_ATOMS: atom_id res chain seq x y z
N MET A 1 -2.67 20.91 -27.82
CA MET A 1 -3.61 20.58 -26.74
C MET A 1 -4.26 21.87 -26.29
N ASN A 2 -5.59 22.02 -26.42
CA ASN A 2 -6.26 23.20 -25.91
C ASN A 2 -6.04 23.29 -24.39
N SER A 3 -5.65 24.48 -23.93
CA SER A 3 -5.48 24.75 -22.50
C SER A 3 -6.77 24.40 -21.75
N ILE A 4 -6.70 23.45 -20.83
CA ILE A 4 -7.82 23.10 -19.96
C ILE A 4 -7.95 24.26 -18.96
N ALA A 5 -8.90 25.15 -19.20
CA ALA A 5 -9.15 26.27 -18.29
C ALA A 5 -9.95 25.75 -17.09
N ILE A 6 -9.31 25.67 -15.91
CA ILE A 6 -10.03 25.48 -14.65
C ILE A 6 -10.89 26.71 -14.42
N ASN A 7 -12.20 26.49 -14.15
CA ASN A 7 -13.11 27.59 -13.86
C ASN A 7 -12.81 28.17 -12.45
N PHE A 8 -13.16 29.43 -12.25
CA PHE A 8 -13.03 30.11 -10.96
C PHE A 8 -13.69 29.33 -9.81
N VAL A 9 -14.83 28.67 -10.08
CA VAL A 9 -15.55 27.83 -9.10
C VAL A 9 -14.69 26.64 -8.65
N ASP A 10 -14.03 25.93 -9.57
CA ASP A 10 -13.17 24.80 -9.24
C ASP A 10 -11.94 25.24 -8.45
N CYS A 11 -11.33 26.37 -8.83
CA CYS A 11 -10.22 26.97 -8.08
C CYS A 11 -10.64 27.34 -6.65
N ALA A 12 -11.83 27.94 -6.49
CA ALA A 12 -12.34 28.32 -5.17
C ALA A 12 -12.58 27.09 -4.30
N ILE A 13 -13.14 26.01 -4.86
CA ILE A 13 -13.34 24.73 -4.15
C ILE A 13 -12.00 24.15 -3.69
N ILE A 14 -10.98 24.11 -4.55
CA ILE A 14 -9.65 23.61 -4.23
C ILE A 14 -9.02 24.42 -3.07
N VAL A 15 -9.06 25.74 -3.17
CA VAL A 15 -8.49 26.62 -2.14
C VAL A 15 -9.21 26.46 -0.81
N LEU A 16 -10.55 26.48 -0.80
CA LEU A 16 -11.36 26.29 0.41
C LEU A 16 -11.09 24.93 1.05
N TYR A 17 -10.96 23.89 0.24
CA TYR A 17 -10.65 22.55 0.73
C TYR A 17 -9.26 22.47 1.36
N LEU A 18 -8.24 23.05 0.72
CA LEU A 18 -6.88 23.10 1.28
C LEU A 18 -6.84 23.87 2.61
N ILE A 19 -7.54 25.01 2.69
CA ILE A 19 -7.67 25.78 3.94
C ILE A 19 -8.34 24.93 5.02
N PHE A 20 -9.43 24.24 4.68
CA PHE A 20 -10.18 23.37 5.60
C PHE A 20 -9.29 22.23 6.14
N ILE A 21 -8.52 21.53 5.29
CA ILE A 21 -7.63 20.45 5.69
C ILE A 21 -6.50 20.96 6.61
N ILE A 22 -5.88 22.09 6.28
CA ILE A 22 -4.86 22.71 7.11
C ILE A 22 -5.44 23.08 8.48
N TRP A 23 -6.63 23.67 8.50
CA TRP A 23 -7.33 24.03 9.73
C TRP A 23 -7.64 22.80 10.60
N CYS A 24 -8.17 21.71 9.99
CA CYS A 24 -8.41 20.44 10.67
C CYS A 24 -7.12 19.85 11.26
N GLY A 25 -6.03 19.87 10.50
CA GLY A 25 -4.72 19.37 10.93
C GLY A 25 -4.16 20.12 12.13
N LEU A 26 -4.26 21.46 12.12
CA LEU A 26 -3.74 22.30 13.20
C LEU A 26 -4.61 22.23 14.48
N ARG A 27 -5.94 22.08 14.34
CA ARG A 27 -6.88 22.05 15.47
C ARG A 27 -6.75 20.78 16.33
N ASN A 28 -6.48 19.63 15.71
CA ASN A 28 -6.49 18.32 16.38
C ASN A 28 -5.11 17.90 16.92
N GLY A 29 -4.09 18.74 16.83
CA GLY A 29 -2.68 18.44 17.12
C GLY A 29 -2.28 18.30 18.60
N LYS A 30 -3.20 18.03 19.53
CA LYS A 30 -2.91 17.93 20.98
C LYS A 30 -3.12 16.51 21.52
N SER A 31 -2.41 15.51 21.04
CA SER A 31 -2.32 14.24 21.77
C SER A 31 -1.03 14.18 22.60
N SER A 32 -1.20 13.95 23.91
CA SER A 32 -0.10 13.95 24.89
C SER A 32 0.43 12.55 25.23
N ASP A 33 -0.23 11.49 24.75
CA ASP A 33 0.10 10.10 25.04
C ASP A 33 0.49 9.33 23.76
N ALA A 34 1.59 8.56 23.85
CA ALA A 34 2.13 7.77 22.73
C ALA A 34 1.14 6.69 22.24
N GLY A 35 0.38 6.05 23.13
CA GLY A 35 -0.59 5.03 22.75
C GLY A 35 -1.74 5.60 21.93
N SER A 36 -2.29 6.76 22.34
CA SER A 36 -3.31 7.48 21.59
C SER A 36 -2.75 8.07 20.29
N TYR A 37 -1.48 8.48 20.30
CA TYR A 37 -0.82 9.08 19.14
C TYR A 37 -0.56 8.06 18.03
N PHE A 38 -0.09 6.84 18.38
CA PHE A 38 0.34 5.83 17.38
C PHE A 38 -0.71 4.77 17.05
N LEU A 39 -1.61 4.42 17.97
CA LEU A 39 -2.58 3.32 17.79
C LEU A 39 -4.04 3.73 18.03
N ALA A 40 -4.34 5.01 18.08
CA ALA A 40 -5.70 5.52 18.34
C ALA A 40 -6.38 4.82 19.54
N GLY A 41 -5.59 4.49 20.59
CA GLY A 41 -6.08 3.84 21.80
C GLY A 41 -6.60 2.41 21.64
N ARG A 42 -6.47 1.77 20.49
CA ARG A 42 -7.00 0.42 20.16
C ARG A 42 -8.52 0.32 20.40
N THR A 43 -9.28 1.30 19.96
CA THR A 43 -10.73 1.38 20.20
C THR A 43 -11.57 1.29 18.94
N MET A 44 -10.95 1.14 17.77
CA MET A 44 -11.62 1.26 16.49
C MET A 44 -12.52 0.05 16.18
N PRO A 45 -13.78 0.27 15.76
CA PRO A 45 -14.67 -0.77 15.27
C PRO A 45 -14.28 -1.21 13.85
N TRP A 46 -14.74 -2.39 13.44
CA TRP A 46 -14.40 -3.04 12.18
C TRP A 46 -14.59 -2.18 10.93
N TRP A 47 -15.68 -1.39 10.88
CA TRP A 47 -15.98 -0.57 9.70
C TRP A 47 -15.02 0.61 9.55
N ILE A 48 -14.56 1.22 10.66
CA ILE A 48 -13.52 2.26 10.63
C ILE A 48 -12.17 1.63 10.23
N VAL A 49 -11.81 0.48 10.81
CA VAL A 49 -10.60 -0.24 10.47
C VAL A 49 -10.58 -0.58 8.98
N GLY A 50 -11.68 -1.13 8.45
CA GLY A 50 -11.77 -1.53 7.05
C GLY A 50 -11.74 -0.34 6.09
N LEU A 51 -12.49 0.72 6.37
CA LEU A 51 -12.50 1.93 5.55
C LEU A 51 -11.15 2.65 5.58
N SER A 52 -10.51 2.75 6.76
CA SER A 52 -9.19 3.35 6.90
C SER A 52 -8.10 2.51 6.20
N LEU A 53 -8.18 1.17 6.30
CA LEU A 53 -7.26 0.26 5.60
C LEU A 53 -7.40 0.41 4.08
N PHE A 54 -8.64 0.44 3.58
CA PHE A 54 -8.92 0.67 2.16
C PHE A 54 -8.44 2.05 1.71
N ALA A 55 -8.78 3.11 2.46
CA ALA A 55 -8.33 4.47 2.18
C ALA A 55 -6.81 4.60 2.07
N ALA A 56 -6.09 3.93 2.97
CA ALA A 56 -4.63 3.93 2.95
C ALA A 56 -4.03 3.15 1.77
N SER A 57 -4.74 2.12 1.29
CA SER A 57 -4.31 1.33 0.13
C SER A 57 -4.64 2.01 -1.21
N ILE A 58 -5.73 2.77 -1.27
CA ILE A 58 -6.09 3.58 -2.44
C ILE A 58 -5.60 5.01 -2.25
N SER A 59 -4.33 5.19 -2.45
CA SER A 59 -3.74 6.51 -2.60
C SER A 59 -3.98 7.03 -4.03
N SER A 60 -3.79 8.32 -4.24
CA SER A 60 -3.76 8.87 -5.59
C SER A 60 -2.69 8.22 -6.47
N THR A 61 -1.59 7.73 -5.88
CA THR A 61 -0.59 6.90 -6.56
C THR A 61 -1.21 5.62 -7.13
N THR A 62 -2.08 4.94 -6.38
CA THR A 62 -2.80 3.76 -6.84
C THR A 62 -3.80 4.12 -7.95
N LEU A 63 -4.60 5.19 -7.77
CA LEU A 63 -5.56 5.66 -8.77
C LEU A 63 -4.89 5.99 -10.09
N ILE A 64 -3.83 6.79 -10.05
CA ILE A 64 -3.07 7.22 -11.22
C ILE A 64 -2.36 6.03 -11.88
N GLY A 65 -1.61 5.26 -11.10
CA GLY A 65 -0.79 4.17 -11.63
C GLY A 65 -1.62 3.01 -12.17
N GLN A 66 -2.63 2.53 -11.43
CA GLN A 66 -3.45 1.40 -11.91
C GLN A 66 -4.34 1.78 -13.10
N SER A 67 -4.90 2.99 -13.12
CA SER A 67 -5.71 3.46 -14.25
C SER A 67 -4.85 3.64 -15.50
N GLY A 68 -3.63 4.18 -15.34
CA GLY A 68 -2.67 4.32 -16.42
C GLY A 68 -2.21 2.97 -16.98
N ASP A 69 -1.87 2.03 -16.11
CA ASP A 69 -1.50 0.68 -16.54
C ASP A 69 -2.69 -0.06 -17.18
N ALA A 70 -3.93 0.15 -16.68
CA ALA A 70 -5.14 -0.40 -17.30
C ALA A 70 -5.36 0.11 -18.74
N TYR A 71 -5.01 1.35 -19.02
CA TYR A 71 -5.05 1.91 -20.37
C TYR A 71 -4.15 1.12 -21.33
N HIS A 72 -2.95 0.74 -20.92
CA HIS A 72 -1.97 0.04 -21.77
C HIS A 72 -2.13 -1.48 -21.74
N THR A 73 -2.39 -2.05 -20.57
CA THR A 73 -2.38 -3.52 -20.36
C THR A 73 -3.78 -4.12 -20.22
N GLY A 74 -4.83 -3.30 -20.16
CA GLY A 74 -6.19 -3.78 -19.92
C GLY A 74 -6.45 -4.18 -18.48
N VAL A 75 -7.43 -5.07 -18.27
CA VAL A 75 -7.86 -5.52 -16.94
C VAL A 75 -6.80 -6.33 -16.18
N ALA A 76 -5.74 -6.79 -16.85
CA ALA A 76 -4.71 -7.63 -16.24
C ALA A 76 -4.03 -6.98 -15.03
N VAL A 77 -3.97 -5.64 -14.96
CA VAL A 77 -3.46 -4.90 -13.78
C VAL A 77 -4.27 -5.20 -12.51
N PHE A 78 -5.55 -5.58 -12.64
CA PHE A 78 -6.41 -5.93 -11.51
C PHE A 78 -5.94 -7.17 -10.74
N ASN A 79 -5.08 -7.99 -11.33
CA ASN A 79 -4.50 -9.17 -10.66
C ASN A 79 -3.80 -8.81 -9.34
N TYR A 80 -3.22 -7.62 -9.21
CA TYR A 80 -2.65 -7.15 -7.95
C TYR A 80 -3.70 -7.01 -6.85
N ASN A 81 -4.87 -6.47 -7.18
CA ASN A 81 -5.98 -6.30 -6.25
C ASN A 81 -6.63 -7.65 -5.91
N LEU A 82 -6.84 -8.48 -6.92
CA LEU A 82 -7.43 -9.81 -6.78
C LEU A 82 -6.58 -10.71 -5.88
N THR A 83 -5.28 -10.78 -6.14
CA THR A 83 -4.32 -11.47 -5.28
C THR A 83 -4.23 -10.82 -3.90
N GLY A 84 -4.33 -9.49 -3.83
CA GLY A 84 -4.38 -8.74 -2.57
C GLY A 84 -5.52 -9.19 -1.67
N VAL A 85 -6.72 -9.41 -2.21
CA VAL A 85 -7.88 -9.91 -1.44
C VAL A 85 -7.63 -11.32 -0.91
N VAL A 86 -7.05 -12.21 -1.72
CA VAL A 86 -6.66 -13.56 -1.26
C VAL A 86 -5.67 -13.47 -0.08
N VAL A 87 -4.69 -12.59 -0.20
CA VAL A 87 -3.71 -12.34 0.86
C VAL A 87 -4.34 -11.71 2.11
N MET A 88 -5.33 -10.82 1.96
CA MET A 88 -6.07 -10.25 3.09
C MET A 88 -6.80 -11.34 3.89
N VAL A 89 -7.41 -12.31 3.20
CA VAL A 89 -8.04 -13.48 3.86
C VAL A 89 -6.97 -14.29 4.63
N PHE A 90 -5.82 -14.53 4.00
CA PHE A 90 -4.70 -15.21 4.65
C PHE A 90 -4.18 -14.41 5.86
N PHE A 91 -3.97 -13.11 5.72
CA PHE A 91 -3.53 -12.22 6.79
C PHE A 91 -4.48 -12.24 7.99
N ALA A 92 -5.78 -12.01 7.76
CA ALA A 92 -6.79 -12.02 8.83
C ALA A 92 -6.89 -13.37 9.55
N THR A 93 -6.63 -14.45 8.84
CA THR A 93 -6.75 -15.81 9.38
C THR A 93 -5.52 -16.22 10.21
N PHE A 94 -4.32 -15.97 9.69
CA PHE A 94 -3.08 -16.54 10.25
C PHE A 94 -2.18 -15.54 10.95
N LEU A 95 -2.00 -14.33 10.41
CA LEU A 95 -1.00 -13.38 10.91
C LEU A 95 -1.59 -12.38 11.92
N LEU A 96 -2.75 -11.82 11.61
CA LEU A 96 -3.39 -10.78 12.42
C LEU A 96 -3.63 -11.20 13.89
N PRO A 97 -4.11 -12.42 14.20
CA PRO A 97 -4.27 -12.84 15.59
C PRO A 97 -2.96 -12.79 16.38
N LEU A 98 -1.85 -13.18 15.74
CA LEU A 98 -0.53 -13.17 16.36
C LEU A 98 -0.05 -11.74 16.60
N TYR A 99 -0.27 -10.84 15.65
CA TYR A 99 0.11 -9.44 15.79
C TYR A 99 -0.64 -8.74 16.91
N ILE A 100 -1.97 -8.94 17.02
CA ILE A 100 -2.77 -8.32 18.09
C ILE A 100 -2.44 -8.94 19.46
N ARG A 101 -2.34 -10.27 19.55
CA ARG A 101 -2.02 -10.96 20.82
C ARG A 101 -0.62 -10.64 21.33
N SER A 102 0.35 -10.53 20.42
CA SER A 102 1.70 -10.12 20.79
C SER A 102 1.79 -8.67 21.27
N GLY A 103 0.74 -7.86 21.13
CA GLY A 103 0.68 -6.50 21.67
C GLY A 103 1.71 -5.54 21.06
N ILE A 104 2.18 -5.81 19.84
CA ILE A 104 3.17 -4.99 19.14
C ILE A 104 2.62 -3.59 18.78
N PHE A 105 3.53 -2.62 18.71
CA PHE A 105 3.27 -1.29 18.17
C PHE A 105 3.70 -1.17 16.71
N THR A 106 4.75 -1.88 16.33
CA THR A 106 5.29 -1.86 14.96
C THR A 106 5.52 -3.28 14.45
N ILE A 107 5.42 -3.45 13.13
CA ILE A 107 5.68 -4.77 12.53
C ILE A 107 7.13 -5.23 12.71
N PRO A 108 8.15 -4.35 12.62
CA PRO A 108 9.51 -4.75 12.99
C PRO A 108 9.66 -5.29 14.42
N GLU A 109 8.85 -4.81 15.38
CA GLU A 109 8.83 -5.32 16.75
C GLU A 109 8.41 -6.80 16.81
N PHE A 110 7.52 -7.25 15.92
CA PHE A 110 7.16 -8.66 15.84
C PHE A 110 8.38 -9.54 15.53
N LEU A 111 9.25 -9.09 14.61
CA LEU A 111 10.49 -9.83 14.31
C LEU A 111 11.45 -9.84 15.51
N GLU A 112 11.51 -8.77 16.32
CA GLU A 112 12.31 -8.78 17.55
C GLU A 112 11.75 -9.78 18.57
N ARG A 113 10.43 -9.79 18.77
CA ARG A 113 9.78 -10.72 19.71
C ARG A 113 10.00 -12.16 19.29
N ARG A 114 9.86 -12.45 17.99
CA ARG A 114 10.01 -13.80 17.45
C ARG A 114 11.46 -14.22 17.29
N PHE A 115 12.33 -13.33 16.88
CA PHE A 115 13.75 -13.62 16.57
C PHE A 115 14.69 -12.82 17.46
N ASP A 116 15.20 -11.69 16.97
CA ASP A 116 16.14 -10.84 17.67
C ASP A 116 16.09 -9.37 17.22
N LYS A 117 16.86 -8.52 17.96
CA LYS A 117 16.96 -7.07 17.68
C LYS A 117 17.55 -6.77 16.30
N ARG A 118 18.43 -7.62 15.75
CA ARG A 118 19.08 -7.40 14.45
C ARG A 118 18.04 -7.48 13.33
N SER A 119 17.13 -8.46 13.42
CA SER A 119 16.02 -8.62 12.49
C SER A 119 15.07 -7.40 12.52
N ARG A 120 14.80 -6.82 13.71
CA ARG A 120 14.04 -5.57 13.85
C ARG A 120 14.73 -4.41 13.16
N TYR A 121 16.02 -4.17 13.47
CA TYR A 121 16.76 -3.04 12.88
C TYR A 121 16.86 -3.14 11.35
N TYR A 122 17.09 -4.34 10.84
CA TYR A 122 17.07 -4.58 9.39
C TYR A 122 15.73 -4.16 8.79
N PHE A 123 14.63 -4.66 9.34
CA PHE A 123 13.32 -4.41 8.76
C PHE A 123 12.88 -2.95 8.95
N SER A 124 13.16 -2.32 10.09
CA SER A 124 12.92 -0.88 10.28
C SER A 124 13.71 -0.05 9.26
N GLY A 125 14.95 -0.40 8.98
CA GLY A 125 15.76 0.25 7.95
C GLY A 125 15.14 0.10 6.54
N ILE A 126 14.74 -1.11 6.17
CA ILE A 126 14.06 -1.37 4.89
C ILE A 126 12.73 -0.60 4.79
N CYS A 127 11.93 -0.57 5.85
CA CYS A 127 10.70 0.23 5.88
C CYS A 127 10.98 1.72 5.68
N ILE A 128 12.00 2.28 6.34
CA ILE A 128 12.38 3.69 6.18
C ILE A 128 12.77 3.97 4.73
N VAL A 129 13.62 3.13 4.13
CA VAL A 129 14.05 3.27 2.73
C VAL A 129 12.83 3.16 1.78
N GLY A 130 11.98 2.14 1.94
CA GLY A 130 10.76 1.98 1.14
C GLY A 130 9.83 3.18 1.26
N ASN A 131 9.54 3.62 2.48
CA ASN A 131 8.68 4.77 2.73
C ASN A 131 9.21 6.07 2.10
N ILE A 132 10.54 6.29 2.06
CA ILE A 132 11.13 7.47 1.44
C ILE A 132 11.07 7.39 -0.09
N PHE A 133 11.63 6.31 -0.66
CA PHE A 133 11.88 6.22 -2.09
C PHE A 133 10.66 5.72 -2.88
N LEU A 134 9.83 4.83 -2.32
CA LEU A 134 8.63 4.33 -2.99
C LEU A 134 7.41 5.20 -2.66
N ASP A 135 7.06 5.29 -1.37
CA ASP A 135 5.77 5.84 -0.97
C ASP A 135 5.76 7.38 -0.99
N ALA A 136 6.70 8.04 -0.30
CA ALA A 136 6.73 9.51 -0.22
C ALA A 136 7.12 10.15 -1.56
N ALA A 137 8.17 9.64 -2.22
CA ALA A 137 8.58 10.14 -3.52
C ALA A 137 7.50 9.88 -4.58
N GLY A 138 6.86 8.70 -4.57
CA GLY A 138 5.75 8.37 -5.45
C GLY A 138 4.55 9.29 -5.28
N ALA A 139 4.18 9.60 -4.04
CA ALA A 139 3.10 10.54 -3.75
C ALA A 139 3.42 11.97 -4.22
N LEU A 140 4.64 12.46 -4.01
CA LEU A 140 5.09 13.76 -4.50
C LEU A 140 5.11 13.83 -6.03
N TYR A 141 5.60 12.77 -6.70
CA TYR A 141 5.60 12.68 -8.16
C TYR A 141 4.18 12.67 -8.71
N ALA A 142 3.27 11.88 -8.14
CA ALA A 142 1.87 11.82 -8.54
C ALA A 142 1.17 13.18 -8.40
N ALA A 143 1.43 13.91 -7.30
CA ALA A 143 0.92 15.27 -7.10
C ALA A 143 1.42 16.22 -8.19
N ALA A 144 2.71 16.15 -8.49
CA ALA A 144 3.30 17.04 -9.48
C ALA A 144 2.76 16.77 -10.89
N LEU A 145 2.46 15.51 -11.24
CA LEU A 145 1.85 15.18 -12.54
C LEU A 145 0.47 15.82 -12.73
N ILE A 146 -0.38 15.84 -11.70
CA ILE A 146 -1.69 16.49 -11.75
C ILE A 146 -1.54 17.98 -12.06
N ILE A 147 -0.65 18.65 -11.35
CA ILE A 147 -0.40 20.09 -11.55
C ILE A 147 0.27 20.37 -12.89
N LYS A 148 1.17 19.50 -13.35
CA LYS A 148 1.83 19.62 -14.66
C LYS A 148 0.84 19.56 -15.82
N LEU A 149 -0.28 18.83 -15.68
CA LEU A 149 -1.37 18.83 -16.65
C LEU A 149 -2.10 20.17 -16.72
N LEU A 150 -2.26 20.83 -15.57
CA LEU A 150 -2.92 22.13 -15.46
C LEU A 150 -2.01 23.27 -15.91
N PHE A 151 -0.72 23.14 -15.59
CA PHE A 151 0.31 24.13 -15.88
C PHE A 151 1.49 23.47 -16.61
N PRO A 152 1.38 23.20 -17.92
CA PRO A 152 2.41 22.46 -18.68
C PRO A 152 3.80 23.11 -18.64
N GLU A 153 3.87 24.43 -18.56
CA GLU A 153 5.13 25.18 -18.51
C GLU A 153 5.81 25.19 -17.12
N ALA A 154 5.07 24.80 -16.07
CA ALA A 154 5.63 24.80 -14.72
C ALA A 154 6.73 23.73 -14.57
N ASP A 155 7.81 24.08 -13.89
CA ASP A 155 8.90 23.13 -13.60
C ASP A 155 8.46 22.04 -12.63
N LEU A 156 8.71 20.77 -13.00
CA LEU A 156 8.29 19.60 -12.21
C LEU A 156 8.92 19.59 -10.82
N GLN A 157 10.20 19.96 -10.71
CA GLN A 157 10.91 19.99 -9.44
C GLN A 157 10.36 21.08 -8.52
N LEU A 158 10.02 22.24 -9.07
CA LEU A 158 9.42 23.34 -8.31
C LEU A 158 8.06 22.94 -7.73
N ILE A 159 7.22 22.27 -8.53
CA ILE A 159 5.93 21.75 -8.07
C ILE A 159 6.12 20.75 -6.93
N ILE A 160 7.05 19.81 -7.06
CA ILE A 160 7.39 18.83 -6.02
C ILE A 160 7.80 19.52 -4.72
N ILE A 161 8.65 20.54 -4.79
CA ILE A 161 9.11 21.29 -3.62
C ILE A 161 7.94 22.00 -2.94
N ILE A 162 7.05 22.65 -3.71
CA ILE A 162 5.87 23.32 -3.15
C ILE A 162 4.98 22.32 -2.40
N PHE A 163 4.71 21.15 -2.99
CA PHE A 163 3.93 20.11 -2.31
C PHE A 163 4.62 19.52 -1.09
N ALA A 164 5.93 19.34 -1.14
CA ALA A 164 6.71 18.87 0.00
C ALA A 164 6.62 19.86 1.17
N VAL A 165 6.78 21.16 0.90
CA VAL A 165 6.65 22.21 1.91
C VAL A 165 5.23 22.28 2.47
N LEU A 166 4.21 22.20 1.61
CA LEU A 166 2.82 22.23 2.02
C LEU A 166 2.50 21.03 2.91
N ALA A 167 2.88 19.81 2.51
CA ALA A 167 2.68 18.61 3.31
C ALA A 167 3.42 18.67 4.66
N ALA A 168 4.67 19.13 4.68
CA ALA A 168 5.46 19.29 5.89
C ALA A 168 4.84 20.29 6.87
N SER A 169 4.26 21.38 6.37
CA SER A 169 3.75 22.49 7.17
C SER A 169 2.64 22.11 8.17
N TYR A 170 1.77 21.16 7.80
CA TYR A 170 0.70 20.69 8.68
C TYR A 170 0.97 19.32 9.31
N THR A 171 1.78 18.46 8.64
CA THR A 171 2.11 17.12 9.15
C THR A 171 3.01 17.18 10.38
N ILE A 172 4.10 17.97 10.28
CA ILE A 172 5.11 18.05 11.34
C ILE A 172 4.52 18.58 12.66
N PRO A 173 3.59 19.56 12.70
CA PRO A 173 2.91 19.96 13.92
C PRO A 173 1.83 18.99 14.42
N GLY A 174 1.06 18.38 13.53
CA GLY A 174 -0.27 17.80 13.82
C GLY A 174 -0.34 16.36 14.36
N GLY A 175 0.61 15.49 14.07
CA GLY A 175 0.60 14.07 14.49
C GLY A 175 -0.52 13.21 13.84
N LEU A 176 -0.62 11.93 14.27
CA LEU A 176 -1.45 10.90 13.61
C LEU A 176 -2.97 11.05 13.86
N SER A 177 -3.40 11.50 15.03
CA SER A 177 -4.83 11.55 15.38
C SER A 177 -5.62 12.54 14.51
N SER A 178 -4.98 13.59 14.02
CA SER A 178 -5.58 14.54 13.09
C SER A 178 -5.67 13.98 11.67
N ALA A 179 -4.77 13.08 11.29
CA ALA A 179 -4.72 12.50 9.95
C ALA A 179 -5.89 11.52 9.71
N ILE A 180 -6.22 10.65 10.68
CA ILE A 180 -7.23 9.58 10.49
C ILE A 180 -8.62 10.15 10.14
N ASN A 181 -9.09 11.17 10.80
CA ASN A 181 -10.41 11.75 10.52
C ASN A 181 -10.45 12.45 9.15
N ALA A 182 -9.36 13.12 8.76
CA ALA A 182 -9.24 13.71 7.44
C ALA A 182 -9.18 12.62 6.35
N GLU A 183 -8.41 11.55 6.57
CA GLU A 183 -8.30 10.41 5.65
C GLU A 183 -9.66 9.74 5.37
N LEU A 184 -10.52 9.57 6.39
CA LEU A 184 -11.84 8.98 6.21
C LEU A 184 -12.74 9.83 5.29
N ILE A 185 -12.77 11.15 5.50
CA ILE A 185 -13.54 12.07 4.65
C ILE A 185 -13.01 12.04 3.21
N GLN A 186 -11.70 12.07 3.06
CA GLN A 186 -11.03 12.03 1.76
C GLN A 186 -11.30 10.72 1.01
N ALA A 187 -11.28 9.59 1.72
CA ALA A 187 -11.60 8.28 1.12
C ALA A 187 -13.03 8.25 0.57
N VAL A 188 -13.99 8.76 1.33
CA VAL A 188 -15.39 8.82 0.86
C VAL A 188 -15.51 9.70 -0.38
N ILE A 189 -14.89 10.87 -0.39
CA ILE A 189 -14.92 11.78 -1.55
C ILE A 189 -14.24 11.15 -2.75
N LEU A 190 -13.09 10.48 -2.57
CA LEU A 190 -12.39 9.77 -3.64
C LEU A 190 -13.23 8.62 -4.22
N ILE A 191 -13.88 7.82 -3.38
CA ILE A 191 -14.75 6.73 -3.84
C ILE A 191 -15.92 7.29 -4.63
N VAL A 192 -16.63 8.28 -4.07
CA VAL A 192 -17.77 8.91 -4.74
C VAL A 192 -17.34 9.58 -6.06
N GLY A 193 -16.24 10.34 -6.05
CA GLY A 193 -15.70 10.96 -7.24
C GLY A 193 -15.29 9.94 -8.31
N SER A 194 -14.68 8.82 -7.91
CA SER A 194 -14.32 7.73 -8.83
C SER A 194 -15.55 7.02 -9.41
N VAL A 195 -16.62 6.84 -8.62
CA VAL A 195 -17.89 6.30 -9.11
C VAL A 195 -18.52 7.25 -10.14
N ILE A 196 -18.52 8.56 -9.87
CA ILE A 196 -19.02 9.58 -10.82
C ILE A 196 -18.18 9.58 -12.09
N LEU A 197 -16.86 9.55 -11.98
CA LEU A 197 -15.94 9.46 -13.13
C LEU A 197 -16.22 8.21 -13.97
N THR A 198 -16.42 7.06 -13.31
CA THR A 198 -16.81 5.81 -13.98
C THR A 198 -18.12 5.96 -14.73
N GLY A 199 -19.14 6.55 -14.09
CA GLY A 199 -20.41 6.86 -14.72
C GLY A 199 -20.24 7.74 -15.96
N ALA A 200 -19.40 8.79 -15.87
CA ALA A 200 -19.08 9.66 -17.00
C ALA A 200 -18.37 8.89 -18.14
N CYS A 201 -17.45 7.97 -17.84
CA CYS A 201 -16.83 7.10 -18.84
C CYS A 201 -17.86 6.23 -19.56
N PHE A 202 -18.79 5.62 -18.84
CA PHE A 202 -19.85 4.79 -19.41
C PHE A 202 -20.84 5.62 -20.25
N ALA A 203 -21.21 6.81 -19.80
CA ALA A 203 -22.11 7.71 -20.52
C ALA A 203 -21.53 8.21 -21.86
N ASN A 204 -20.19 8.21 -22.01
CA ASN A 204 -19.50 8.60 -23.24
C ASN A 204 -19.10 7.40 -24.13
N GLY A 205 -19.90 6.33 -24.15
CA GLY A 205 -19.68 5.18 -25.03
C GLY A 205 -18.80 4.06 -24.44
N GLY A 206 -18.43 4.18 -23.16
CA GLY A 206 -17.58 3.19 -22.49
C GLY A 206 -18.20 1.80 -22.37
N PHE A 207 -19.54 1.71 -22.29
CA PHE A 207 -20.22 0.42 -22.22
C PHE A 207 -20.09 -0.35 -23.54
N ASP A 208 -20.42 0.30 -24.67
CA ASP A 208 -20.35 -0.30 -26.01
C ASP A 208 -18.91 -0.71 -26.34
N TYR A 209 -17.94 0.13 -25.95
CA TYR A 209 -16.54 -0.19 -26.14
C TYR A 209 -16.11 -1.43 -25.34
N LEU A 210 -16.45 -1.53 -24.05
CA LEU A 210 -16.14 -2.73 -23.27
C LEU A 210 -16.84 -3.97 -23.85
N ALA A 211 -18.11 -3.86 -24.24
CA ALA A 211 -18.85 -4.96 -24.88
C ALA A 211 -18.14 -5.45 -26.14
N SER A 212 -17.69 -4.54 -27.00
CA SER A 212 -16.94 -4.87 -28.22
C SER A 212 -15.62 -5.59 -27.94
N LEU A 213 -14.92 -5.24 -26.86
CA LEU A 213 -13.70 -5.94 -26.43
C LEU A 213 -13.98 -7.36 -25.95
N PHE A 214 -15.11 -7.59 -25.27
CA PHE A 214 -15.53 -8.94 -24.87
C PHE A 214 -15.95 -9.77 -26.07
N GLU A 215 -16.74 -9.23 -27.00
CA GLU A 215 -17.19 -9.91 -28.21
C GLU A 215 -16.03 -10.29 -29.12
N SER A 216 -15.04 -9.41 -29.27
CA SER A 216 -13.83 -9.68 -30.06
C SER A 216 -12.84 -10.63 -29.39
N GLY A 217 -13.02 -10.91 -28.10
CA GLY A 217 -12.06 -11.68 -27.30
C GLY A 217 -10.70 -10.99 -27.12
N ASP A 218 -10.70 -9.64 -27.12
CA ASP A 218 -9.48 -8.85 -27.00
C ASP A 218 -8.70 -9.18 -25.71
N MET A 219 -7.38 -9.18 -25.83
CA MET A 219 -6.51 -9.45 -24.69
C MET A 219 -6.69 -8.43 -23.56
N SER A 220 -7.16 -7.22 -23.84
CA SER A 220 -7.38 -6.16 -22.83
C SER A 220 -8.41 -6.54 -21.76
N VAL A 221 -9.33 -7.45 -22.04
CA VAL A 221 -10.32 -7.94 -21.07
C VAL A 221 -9.94 -9.25 -20.41
N ARG A 222 -8.70 -9.75 -20.60
CA ARG A 222 -8.24 -11.00 -19.99
C ARG A 222 -7.33 -10.75 -18.80
N LEU A 223 -7.61 -11.40 -17.68
CA LEU A 223 -6.77 -11.40 -16.48
C LEU A 223 -5.57 -12.34 -16.61
N ILE A 224 -5.79 -13.52 -17.25
CA ILE A 224 -4.72 -14.51 -17.42
C ILE A 224 -3.97 -14.21 -18.71
N ARG A 225 -2.71 -13.82 -18.60
CA ARG A 225 -1.85 -13.46 -19.72
C ARG A 225 -0.82 -14.55 -20.00
N PRO A 226 -0.37 -14.71 -21.25
CA PRO A 226 0.71 -15.64 -21.60
C PRO A 226 1.96 -15.44 -20.75
N LEU A 227 2.82 -16.47 -20.69
CA LEU A 227 4.11 -16.35 -19.96
C LEU A 227 5.05 -15.31 -20.57
N THR A 228 4.88 -15.03 -21.85
CA THR A 228 5.64 -14.01 -22.61
C THR A 228 5.12 -12.60 -22.44
N ASP A 229 4.02 -12.41 -21.71
CA ASP A 229 3.46 -11.08 -21.47
C ASP A 229 4.43 -10.22 -20.64
N THR A 230 4.63 -8.98 -21.09
CA THR A 230 5.59 -8.06 -20.49
C THR A 230 5.07 -7.33 -19.26
N ALA A 231 3.77 -7.44 -18.96
CA ALA A 231 3.13 -6.76 -17.83
C ALA A 231 2.79 -7.74 -16.70
N THR A 232 2.08 -8.84 -17.00
CA THR A 232 1.55 -9.76 -15.99
C THR A 232 1.58 -11.22 -16.47
N PRO A 233 2.77 -11.84 -16.64
CA PRO A 233 2.86 -13.24 -17.02
C PRO A 233 2.13 -14.13 -16.00
N TRP A 234 1.32 -15.12 -16.46
CA TRP A 234 0.46 -15.95 -15.60
C TRP A 234 1.21 -16.64 -14.44
N LEU A 235 2.46 -17.05 -14.68
CA LEU A 235 3.29 -17.68 -13.63
C LEU A 235 3.61 -16.66 -12.52
N GLY A 236 3.88 -15.40 -12.90
CA GLY A 236 4.10 -14.31 -11.94
C GLY A 236 2.85 -14.02 -11.08
N LEU A 237 1.65 -14.19 -11.66
CA LEU A 237 0.40 -14.05 -10.93
C LEU A 237 0.29 -15.08 -9.78
N ILE A 238 0.67 -16.33 -10.02
CA ILE A 238 0.52 -17.41 -9.04
C ILE A 238 1.64 -17.40 -7.99
N VAL A 239 2.89 -17.10 -8.39
CA VAL A 239 4.05 -17.28 -7.51
C VAL A 239 4.68 -15.96 -7.04
N GLY A 240 4.56 -14.88 -7.80
CA GLY A 240 5.16 -13.58 -7.49
C GLY A 240 4.21 -12.64 -6.74
N MET A 241 3.03 -12.39 -7.31
CA MET A 241 2.06 -11.45 -6.73
C MET A 241 1.62 -11.79 -5.30
N PRO A 242 1.41 -13.06 -4.89
CA PRO A 242 1.06 -13.35 -3.49
C PRO A 242 2.13 -12.90 -2.51
N VAL A 243 3.40 -13.01 -2.86
CA VAL A 243 4.52 -12.58 -2.00
C VAL A 243 4.53 -11.06 -1.85
N LEU A 244 4.37 -10.33 -2.97
CA LEU A 244 4.23 -8.87 -2.95
C LEU A 244 3.01 -8.45 -2.13
N GLY A 245 1.88 -9.17 -2.30
CA GLY A 245 0.66 -8.96 -1.53
C GLY A 245 0.85 -9.18 -0.03
N ILE A 246 1.57 -10.24 0.40
CA ILE A 246 1.88 -10.48 1.83
C ILE A 246 2.70 -9.32 2.40
N TYR A 247 3.71 -8.84 1.66
CA TYR A 247 4.46 -7.67 2.10
C TYR A 247 3.54 -6.46 2.25
N PHE A 248 2.75 -6.13 1.22
CA PHE A 248 1.90 -4.95 1.19
C PHE A 248 0.82 -4.98 2.28
N TRP A 249 0.03 -6.06 2.36
CA TRP A 249 -1.14 -6.13 3.25
C TRP A 249 -0.84 -6.58 4.68
N ALA A 250 0.22 -7.36 4.88
CA ALA A 250 0.51 -7.96 6.18
C ALA A 250 1.81 -7.48 6.84
N ASN A 251 2.74 -6.87 6.09
CA ASN A 251 4.03 -6.47 6.61
C ASN A 251 4.29 -4.95 6.45
N ASN A 252 3.50 -4.24 5.65
CA ASN A 252 3.61 -2.79 5.54
C ASN A 252 3.11 -2.12 6.83
N GLN A 253 4.00 -1.38 7.50
CA GLN A 253 3.70 -0.71 8.77
C GLN A 253 2.50 0.24 8.65
N THR A 254 2.42 1.02 7.57
CA THR A 254 1.37 2.02 7.38
C THR A 254 -0.02 1.38 7.30
N LEU A 255 -0.16 0.23 6.66
CA LEU A 255 -1.43 -0.49 6.54
C LEU A 255 -1.77 -1.28 7.81
N VAL A 256 -0.80 -2.05 8.32
CA VAL A 256 -1.04 -2.92 9.47
C VAL A 256 -1.32 -2.12 10.75
N GLN A 257 -0.73 -0.94 10.91
CA GLN A 257 -0.98 -0.05 12.05
C GLN A 257 -2.47 0.29 12.21
N ARG A 258 -3.21 0.45 11.09
CA ARG A 258 -4.66 0.67 11.11
C ARG A 258 -5.42 -0.54 11.63
N VAL A 259 -4.99 -1.72 11.27
CA VAL A 259 -5.59 -2.97 11.76
C VAL A 259 -5.26 -3.21 13.24
N LEU A 260 -4.06 -2.82 13.69
CA LEU A 260 -3.65 -2.87 15.11
C LEU A 260 -4.42 -1.88 16.00
N SER A 261 -5.10 -0.87 15.42
CA SER A 261 -5.98 0.05 16.16
C SER A 261 -7.34 -0.55 16.51
N ALA A 262 -7.66 -1.75 16.00
CA ALA A 262 -8.90 -2.45 16.27
C ALA A 262 -9.07 -2.76 17.77
N ARG A 263 -10.30 -2.64 18.28
CA ARG A 263 -10.64 -2.93 19.69
C ARG A 263 -10.57 -4.42 20.05
N SER A 264 -10.54 -5.31 19.06
CA SER A 264 -10.38 -6.76 19.26
C SER A 264 -9.87 -7.44 17.99
N VAL A 265 -9.40 -8.69 18.11
CA VAL A 265 -9.00 -9.52 16.97
C VAL A 265 -10.16 -9.71 15.98
N ASP A 266 -11.38 -9.92 16.49
CA ASP A 266 -12.58 -10.11 15.65
C ASP A 266 -12.92 -8.84 14.84
N GLU A 267 -12.86 -7.67 15.46
CA GLU A 267 -13.06 -6.40 14.79
C GLU A 267 -11.97 -6.14 13.72
N GLY A 268 -10.72 -6.46 14.04
CA GLY A 268 -9.63 -6.35 13.06
C GLY A 268 -9.86 -7.25 11.84
N ARG A 269 -10.26 -8.50 12.07
CA ARG A 269 -10.56 -9.47 11.00
C ARG A 269 -11.71 -9.02 10.11
N LYS A 270 -12.84 -8.62 10.71
CA LYS A 270 -13.99 -8.07 9.98
C LYS A 270 -13.60 -6.83 9.18
N GLY A 271 -12.78 -5.96 9.75
CA GLY A 271 -12.24 -4.79 9.07
C GLY A 271 -11.42 -5.16 7.84
N VAL A 272 -10.54 -6.15 7.93
CA VAL A 272 -9.75 -6.64 6.78
C VAL A 272 -10.67 -7.25 5.71
N MET A 273 -11.70 -8.02 6.08
CA MET A 273 -12.67 -8.56 5.11
C MET A 273 -13.44 -7.42 4.41
N PHE A 274 -13.86 -6.40 5.14
CA PHE A 274 -14.54 -5.25 4.58
C PHE A 274 -13.64 -4.47 3.60
N ALA A 275 -12.39 -4.23 3.97
CA ALA A 275 -11.40 -3.63 3.06
C ALA A 275 -11.20 -4.50 1.79
N GLY A 276 -11.18 -5.83 1.93
CA GLY A 276 -11.11 -6.75 0.81
C GLY A 276 -12.29 -6.61 -0.16
N ALA A 277 -13.51 -6.49 0.37
CA ALA A 277 -14.71 -6.24 -0.45
C ALA A 277 -14.62 -4.91 -1.22
N LEU A 278 -14.17 -3.84 -0.55
CA LEU A 278 -13.95 -2.55 -1.19
C LEU A 278 -12.83 -2.62 -2.25
N THR A 279 -11.78 -3.43 -2.01
CA THR A 279 -10.70 -3.64 -2.97
C THR A 279 -11.20 -4.31 -4.25
N LEU A 280 -12.17 -5.23 -4.19
CA LEU A 280 -12.78 -5.80 -5.41
C LEU A 280 -13.55 -4.74 -6.22
N ALA A 281 -14.15 -3.74 -5.56
CA ALA A 281 -14.84 -2.67 -6.26
C ALA A 281 -13.90 -1.79 -7.11
N THR A 282 -12.59 -1.83 -6.90
CA THR A 282 -11.62 -1.06 -7.68
C THR A 282 -11.55 -1.49 -9.15
N LEU A 283 -12.00 -2.71 -9.49
CA LEU A 283 -12.19 -3.11 -10.89
C LEU A 283 -13.09 -2.12 -11.63
N PHE A 284 -14.19 -1.71 -10.98
CA PHE A 284 -15.19 -0.83 -11.57
C PHE A 284 -14.79 0.65 -11.50
N ILE A 285 -14.17 1.08 -10.39
CA ILE A 285 -13.92 2.50 -10.13
C ILE A 285 -12.52 2.98 -10.54
N ILE A 286 -11.60 2.05 -10.90
CA ILE A 286 -10.23 2.41 -11.32
C ILE A 286 -9.88 1.74 -12.65
N VAL A 287 -10.05 0.42 -12.75
CA VAL A 287 -9.52 -0.35 -13.87
C VAL A 287 -10.37 -0.14 -15.13
N PHE A 288 -11.69 -0.30 -15.05
CA PHE A 288 -12.57 -0.07 -16.20
C PHE A 288 -12.46 1.35 -16.76
N PRO A 289 -12.49 2.43 -15.97
CA PRO A 289 -12.21 3.77 -16.50
C PRO A 289 -10.89 3.85 -17.25
N GLY A 290 -9.82 3.24 -16.75
CA GLY A 290 -8.52 3.19 -17.42
C GLY A 290 -8.58 2.47 -18.77
N VAL A 291 -9.29 1.33 -18.87
CA VAL A 291 -9.49 0.61 -20.14
C VAL A 291 -10.34 1.44 -21.11
N ILE A 292 -11.44 2.02 -20.63
CA ILE A 292 -12.34 2.87 -21.45
C ILE A 292 -11.62 4.11 -21.96
N ALA A 293 -10.71 4.68 -21.19
CA ALA A 293 -9.93 5.83 -21.58
C ALA A 293 -9.12 5.62 -22.87
N ARG A 294 -8.77 4.37 -23.22
CA ARG A 294 -8.14 4.03 -24.50
C ARG A 294 -9.02 4.43 -25.69
N HIS A 295 -10.33 4.29 -25.55
CA HIS A 295 -11.30 4.70 -26.57
C HIS A 295 -11.53 6.22 -26.55
N LEU A 296 -11.72 6.80 -25.37
CA LEU A 296 -12.08 8.21 -25.21
C LEU A 296 -10.90 9.16 -25.49
N PHE A 297 -9.68 8.73 -25.18
CA PHE A 297 -8.47 9.55 -25.25
C PHE A 297 -7.32 8.79 -25.89
N PRO A 298 -7.40 8.44 -27.19
CA PRO A 298 -6.34 7.69 -27.87
C PRO A 298 -5.04 8.50 -27.94
N GLY A 299 -3.89 7.81 -27.90
CA GLY A 299 -2.59 8.42 -28.13
C GLY A 299 -1.93 9.08 -26.91
N ILE A 300 -2.38 8.80 -25.68
CA ILE A 300 -1.67 9.24 -24.48
C ILE A 300 -0.50 8.30 -24.23
N GLU A 301 0.73 8.79 -24.39
CA GLU A 301 1.95 7.98 -24.24
C GLU A 301 2.31 7.66 -22.79
N LYS A 302 2.10 8.62 -21.87
CA LYS A 302 2.45 8.46 -20.46
C LYS A 302 1.28 7.88 -19.67
N PRO A 303 1.38 6.64 -19.14
CA PRO A 303 0.30 6.00 -18.39
C PRO A 303 -0.24 6.85 -17.24
N ASP A 304 0.66 7.47 -16.48
CA ASP A 304 0.31 8.25 -15.30
C ASP A 304 -0.50 9.53 -15.60
N MET A 305 -0.61 9.93 -16.88
CA MET A 305 -1.42 11.07 -17.31
C MET A 305 -2.89 10.71 -17.59
N ILE A 306 -3.24 9.43 -17.66
CA ILE A 306 -4.57 8.95 -18.04
C ILE A 306 -5.64 9.39 -17.03
N TYR A 307 -5.45 9.04 -15.74
CA TYR A 307 -6.45 9.36 -14.72
C TYR A 307 -6.66 10.86 -14.54
N PRO A 308 -5.62 11.69 -14.41
CA PRO A 308 -5.78 13.13 -14.39
C PRO A 308 -6.47 13.69 -15.66
N THR A 309 -6.17 13.15 -16.85
CA THR A 309 -6.82 13.57 -18.10
C THR A 309 -8.33 13.26 -18.08
N MET A 310 -8.73 12.07 -17.64
CA MET A 310 -10.15 11.73 -17.50
C MET A 310 -10.86 12.68 -16.54
N VAL A 311 -10.27 12.95 -15.38
CA VAL A 311 -10.81 13.87 -14.37
C VAL A 311 -11.04 15.26 -14.98
N LEU A 312 -10.04 15.78 -15.70
CA LEU A 312 -10.08 17.12 -16.27
C LEU A 312 -11.06 17.27 -17.46
N ARG A 313 -11.29 16.19 -18.23
CA ARG A 313 -12.08 16.27 -19.46
C ARG A 313 -13.50 15.74 -19.34
N LEU A 314 -13.78 14.84 -18.40
CA LEU A 314 -15.09 14.20 -18.26
C LEU A 314 -15.93 14.81 -17.13
N LEU A 315 -15.31 15.41 -16.12
CA LEU A 315 -16.07 15.95 -14.99
C LEU A 315 -16.53 17.39 -15.26
N PRO A 316 -17.81 17.71 -15.00
CA PRO A 316 -18.31 19.07 -15.10
C PRO A 316 -17.75 19.96 -13.97
N THR A 317 -17.83 21.27 -14.21
CA THR A 317 -17.47 22.31 -13.21
C THR A 317 -18.11 22.04 -11.85
N GLY A 318 -17.39 22.24 -10.79
CA GLY A 318 -17.76 21.92 -9.42
C GLY A 318 -17.37 20.49 -9.02
N LEU A 319 -17.76 19.47 -9.77
CA LEU A 319 -17.29 18.09 -9.54
C LEU A 319 -15.80 17.93 -9.86
N LEU A 320 -15.31 18.64 -10.88
CA LEU A 320 -13.89 18.74 -11.18
C LEU A 320 -13.10 19.30 -9.99
N GLY A 321 -13.53 20.43 -9.43
CA GLY A 321 -12.89 21.04 -8.26
C GLY A 321 -12.89 20.14 -7.04
N ILE A 322 -14.00 19.45 -6.75
CA ILE A 322 -14.11 18.47 -5.66
C ILE A 322 -13.14 17.31 -5.89
N MET A 323 -13.09 16.74 -7.10
CA MET A 323 -12.23 15.59 -7.39
C MET A 323 -10.75 15.94 -7.34
N LEU A 324 -10.34 17.09 -7.89
CA LEU A 324 -8.98 17.58 -7.79
C LEU A 324 -8.58 17.84 -6.33
N SER A 325 -9.49 18.45 -5.56
CA SER A 325 -9.28 18.66 -4.12
C SER A 325 -9.08 17.33 -3.38
N ALA A 326 -9.91 16.33 -3.68
CA ALA A 326 -9.81 15.00 -3.07
C ALA A 326 -8.49 14.29 -3.44
N LEU A 327 -8.05 14.41 -4.70
CA LEU A 327 -6.76 13.85 -5.13
C LEU A 327 -5.58 14.53 -4.42
N LEU A 328 -5.56 15.86 -4.38
CA LEU A 328 -4.51 16.62 -3.70
C LEU A 328 -4.48 16.32 -2.20
N ALA A 329 -5.65 16.19 -1.60
CA ALA A 329 -5.76 15.86 -0.20
C ALA A 329 -5.33 14.42 0.12
N ALA A 330 -5.70 13.46 -0.71
CA ALA A 330 -5.24 12.08 -0.56
C ALA A 330 -3.70 11.99 -0.66
N LEU A 331 -3.10 12.73 -1.58
CA LEU A 331 -1.64 12.83 -1.69
C LEU A 331 -1.01 13.41 -0.43
N THR A 332 -1.57 14.50 0.06
CA THR A 332 -1.03 15.18 1.24
C THR A 332 -1.25 14.37 2.52
N SER A 333 -2.39 13.65 2.65
CA SER A 333 -2.61 12.76 3.80
C SER A 333 -1.74 11.51 3.75
N THR A 334 -1.53 10.94 2.55
CA THR A 334 -0.60 9.83 2.36
C THR A 334 0.82 10.25 2.78
N LEU A 335 1.30 11.42 2.36
CA LEU A 335 2.57 11.97 2.81
C LEU A 335 2.62 12.15 4.33
N SER A 336 1.54 12.66 4.93
CA SER A 336 1.43 12.80 6.39
C SER A 336 1.57 11.46 7.10
N ALA A 337 0.85 10.44 6.65
CA ALA A 337 0.92 9.09 7.20
C ALA A 337 2.32 8.48 7.08
N ILE A 338 2.96 8.64 5.92
CA ILE A 338 4.31 8.12 5.66
C ILE A 338 5.35 8.85 6.52
N LEU A 339 5.29 10.17 6.61
CA LEU A 339 6.21 10.96 7.43
C LEU A 339 6.10 10.58 8.91
N ASN A 340 4.88 10.45 9.43
CA ASN A 340 4.64 10.00 10.79
C ASN A 340 5.16 8.58 11.04
N SER A 341 4.82 7.63 10.17
CA SER A 341 5.27 6.24 10.28
C SER A 341 6.79 6.14 10.25
N THR A 342 7.42 6.79 9.28
CA THR A 342 8.88 6.72 9.08
C THR A 342 9.65 7.43 10.19
N SER A 343 9.18 8.61 10.63
CA SER A 343 9.77 9.31 11.76
C SER A 343 9.63 8.54 13.07
N THR A 344 8.52 7.82 13.25
CA THR A 344 8.30 6.93 14.39
C THR A 344 9.29 5.76 14.37
N LEU A 345 9.41 5.07 13.23
CA LEU A 345 10.40 3.99 13.07
C LEU A 345 11.82 4.49 13.38
N PHE A 346 12.22 5.64 12.82
CA PHE A 346 13.53 6.22 13.11
C PHE A 346 13.70 6.56 14.59
N THR A 347 12.72 7.23 15.18
CA THR A 347 12.81 7.72 16.56
C THR A 347 12.76 6.56 17.56
N MET A 348 11.81 5.63 17.42
CA MET A 348 11.56 4.57 18.41
C MET A 348 12.46 3.34 18.22
N ASP A 349 12.82 3.02 16.97
CA ASP A 349 13.61 1.83 16.68
C ASP A 349 15.12 2.08 16.70
N PHE A 350 15.55 3.32 16.37
CA PHE A 350 16.98 3.67 16.37
C PHE A 350 17.32 4.65 17.48
N TYR A 351 16.76 5.88 17.45
CA TYR A 351 17.22 6.95 18.34
C TYR A 351 16.97 6.64 19.82
N ALA A 352 15.77 6.22 20.20
CA ALA A 352 15.42 5.87 21.59
C ALA A 352 16.22 4.67 22.13
N LYS A 353 16.76 3.83 21.25
CA LYS A 353 17.63 2.69 21.66
C LYS A 353 19.08 3.12 21.86
N ILE A 354 19.53 4.18 21.17
CA ILE A 354 20.86 4.77 21.31
C ILE A 354 20.88 5.69 22.54
N ASP A 355 19.92 6.62 22.64
CA ASP A 355 19.80 7.54 23.77
C ASP A 355 18.68 7.13 24.72
N LYS A 356 19.03 6.26 25.65
CA LYS A 356 18.10 5.75 26.68
C LYS A 356 17.63 6.80 27.70
N ARG A 357 18.22 8.00 27.69
CA ARG A 357 17.87 9.11 28.60
C ARG A 357 17.01 10.17 27.91
N ALA A 358 16.66 9.96 26.64
CA ALA A 358 15.84 10.90 25.91
C ALA A 358 14.43 10.97 26.55
N ASP A 359 14.03 12.17 26.94
CA ASP A 359 12.67 12.44 27.37
C ASP A 359 11.69 12.47 26.16
N GLU A 360 10.40 12.44 26.42
CA GLU A 360 9.36 12.46 25.37
C GLU A 360 9.46 13.70 24.47
N ARG A 361 9.82 14.87 25.04
CA ARG A 361 9.98 16.12 24.28
C ARG A 361 11.15 16.03 23.28
N LYS A 362 12.25 15.37 23.68
CA LYS A 362 13.41 15.14 22.83
C LYS A 362 13.07 14.15 21.70
N LEU A 363 12.34 13.08 22.01
CA LEU A 363 11.87 12.12 21.01
C LEU A 363 10.97 12.79 19.98
N VAL A 364 10.04 13.65 20.39
CA VAL A 364 9.18 14.42 19.48
C VAL A 364 10.01 15.37 18.59
N ARG A 365 11.03 16.07 19.13
CA ARG A 365 11.89 16.94 18.32
C ARG A 365 12.69 16.14 17.29
N VAL A 366 13.24 15.00 17.68
CA VAL A 366 13.96 14.11 16.76
C VAL A 366 13.02 13.58 15.67
N GLY A 367 11.79 13.20 16.01
CA GLY A 367 10.78 12.78 15.05
C GLY A 367 10.45 13.88 14.03
N LYS A 368 10.29 15.14 14.48
CA LYS A 368 10.07 16.29 13.60
C LYS A 368 11.23 16.54 12.65
N LEU A 369 12.47 16.45 13.17
CA LEU A 369 13.68 16.61 12.34
C LEU A 369 13.80 15.46 11.34
N ALA A 370 13.53 14.24 11.76
CA ALA A 370 13.52 13.07 10.87
C ALA A 370 12.49 13.25 9.74
N SER A 371 11.25 13.69 10.06
CA SER A 371 10.23 13.98 9.04
C SER A 371 10.71 15.01 8.02
N LEU A 372 11.40 16.07 8.47
CA LEU A 372 11.95 17.09 7.58
C LEU A 372 13.02 16.49 6.65
N VAL A 373 13.94 15.70 7.17
CA VAL A 373 14.99 15.05 6.37
C VAL A 373 14.38 14.07 5.35
N ILE A 374 13.39 13.28 5.78
CA ILE A 374 12.70 12.30 4.95
C ILE A 374 12.03 12.97 3.75
N ILE A 375 11.26 14.05 3.98
CA ILE A 375 10.55 14.71 2.89
C ILE A 375 11.50 15.42 1.90
N VAL A 376 12.62 15.95 2.38
CA VAL A 376 13.66 16.54 1.50
C VAL A 376 14.26 15.46 0.59
N ILE A 377 14.64 14.31 1.15
CA ILE A 377 15.19 13.20 0.36
C ILE A 377 14.16 12.71 -0.66
N ALA A 378 12.90 12.53 -0.25
CA ALA A 378 11.82 12.12 -1.12
C ALA A 378 11.57 13.12 -2.28
N ALA A 379 11.62 14.43 -1.99
CA ALA A 379 11.44 15.48 -3.00
C ALA A 379 12.58 15.53 -4.02
N LEU A 380 13.81 15.24 -3.60
CA LEU A 380 14.97 15.15 -4.51
C LEU A 380 14.90 13.89 -5.40
N TRP A 381 14.34 12.81 -4.89
CA TRP A 381 14.22 11.55 -5.64
C TRP A 381 13.02 11.51 -6.59
N ALA A 382 11.91 12.13 -6.24
CA ALA A 382 10.63 12.05 -6.96
C ALA A 382 10.73 12.25 -8.49
N PRO A 383 11.53 13.18 -9.06
CA PRO A 383 11.63 13.34 -10.51
C PRO A 383 12.22 12.11 -11.23
N GLN A 384 13.01 11.27 -10.52
CA GLN A 384 13.64 10.09 -11.13
C GLN A 384 12.61 9.01 -11.47
N ILE A 385 11.43 9.01 -10.81
CA ILE A 385 10.36 8.03 -11.01
C ILE A 385 9.88 8.04 -12.47
N GLY A 386 9.82 9.21 -13.10
CA GLY A 386 9.44 9.33 -14.52
C GLY A 386 10.28 8.53 -15.51
N ARG A 387 11.47 8.04 -15.10
CA ARG A 387 12.35 7.21 -15.94
C ARG A 387 11.95 5.73 -15.99
N PHE A 388 11.05 5.28 -15.11
CA PHE A 388 10.64 3.87 -14.99
C PHE A 388 9.42 3.50 -15.85
N GLY A 389 8.91 4.41 -16.65
CA GLY A 389 7.77 4.20 -17.53
C GLY A 389 6.43 4.47 -16.89
N SER A 390 6.06 3.81 -15.78
CA SER A 390 4.88 4.13 -14.98
C SER A 390 5.18 4.10 -13.48
N LEU A 391 4.37 4.84 -12.71
CA LEU A 391 4.47 4.90 -11.25
C LEU A 391 4.21 3.52 -10.61
N LEU A 392 3.20 2.79 -11.12
CA LEU A 392 2.90 1.45 -10.61
C LEU A 392 4.02 0.46 -10.92
N LYS A 393 4.56 0.49 -12.16
CA LYS A 393 5.70 -0.37 -12.54
C LYS A 393 6.91 -0.12 -11.66
N TYR A 394 7.26 1.15 -11.44
CA TYR A 394 8.33 1.52 -10.51
C TYR A 394 8.13 0.92 -9.12
N TYR A 395 6.92 1.11 -8.54
CA TYR A 395 6.60 0.63 -7.21
C TYR A 395 6.70 -0.90 -7.12
N GLN A 396 6.07 -1.61 -8.04
CA GLN A 396 6.03 -3.08 -8.05
C GLN A 396 7.42 -3.69 -8.33
N GLU A 397 8.19 -3.08 -9.23
CA GLU A 397 9.54 -3.54 -9.55
C GLU A 397 10.48 -3.39 -8.34
N MET A 398 10.51 -2.23 -7.70
CA MET A 398 11.33 -2.04 -6.50
C MET A 398 10.89 -2.95 -5.35
N LEU A 399 9.57 -3.10 -5.16
CA LEU A 399 9.03 -3.99 -4.15
C LEU A 399 9.44 -5.45 -4.38
N SER A 400 9.59 -5.88 -5.63
CA SER A 400 9.97 -7.26 -5.98
C SER A 400 11.36 -7.65 -5.47
N TYR A 401 12.25 -6.68 -5.24
CA TYR A 401 13.58 -6.92 -4.65
C TYR A 401 13.57 -6.83 -3.12
N ILE A 402 12.72 -6.01 -2.55
CA ILE A 402 12.67 -5.72 -1.11
C ILE A 402 11.82 -6.75 -0.35
N ALA A 403 10.65 -7.11 -0.90
CA ALA A 403 9.64 -7.89 -0.20
C ALA A 403 10.03 -9.35 0.09
N PRO A 404 10.61 -10.13 -0.84
CA PRO A 404 10.75 -11.57 -0.66
C PRO A 404 11.58 -11.99 0.56
N PRO A 405 12.75 -11.40 0.88
CA PRO A 405 13.50 -11.76 2.08
C PRO A 405 12.74 -11.47 3.38
N VAL A 406 11.99 -10.36 3.41
CA VAL A 406 11.16 -9.98 4.56
C VAL A 406 10.01 -10.96 4.72
N VAL A 407 9.28 -11.26 3.65
CA VAL A 407 8.18 -12.24 3.67
C VAL A 407 8.68 -13.63 4.09
N ALA A 408 9.86 -14.05 3.62
CA ALA A 408 10.48 -15.31 4.05
C ALA A 408 10.70 -15.35 5.57
N ALA A 409 11.21 -14.27 6.15
CA ALA A 409 11.42 -14.18 7.60
C ALA A 409 10.09 -14.24 8.37
N PHE A 410 9.04 -13.55 7.91
CA PHE A 410 7.72 -13.61 8.54
C PHE A 410 7.08 -15.00 8.43
N LEU A 411 7.09 -15.61 7.25
CA LEU A 411 6.53 -16.96 7.05
C LEU A 411 7.28 -17.99 7.92
N MET A 412 8.59 -17.96 7.92
CA MET A 412 9.39 -18.84 8.79
C MET A 412 9.20 -18.52 10.28
N GLY A 413 8.98 -17.26 10.63
CA GLY A 413 8.66 -16.84 11.98
C GLY A 413 7.37 -17.43 12.50
N VAL A 414 6.33 -17.35 11.68
CA VAL A 414 4.97 -17.78 12.04
C VAL A 414 4.81 -19.29 11.94
N PHE A 415 5.31 -19.93 10.88
CA PHE A 415 5.00 -21.34 10.60
C PHE A 415 6.09 -22.34 11.02
N SER A 416 7.30 -21.88 11.37
CA SER A 416 8.39 -22.76 11.76
C SER A 416 8.78 -22.57 13.22
N ARG A 417 8.55 -23.56 14.05
CA ARG A 417 9.02 -23.58 15.47
C ARG A 417 10.53 -23.70 15.59
N ARG A 418 11.24 -24.11 14.52
CA ARG A 418 12.70 -24.33 14.53
C ARG A 418 13.49 -23.09 14.08
N ALA A 419 12.87 -22.19 13.29
CA ALA A 419 13.52 -20.97 12.83
C ALA A 419 13.96 -20.10 14.01
N ASN A 420 15.23 -19.66 13.98
CA ASN A 420 15.85 -18.87 15.05
C ASN A 420 16.41 -17.54 14.53
N GLY A 421 16.86 -16.65 15.44
CA GLY A 421 17.32 -15.31 15.08
C GLY A 421 18.54 -15.30 14.17
N ARG A 422 19.48 -16.26 14.31
CA ARG A 422 20.64 -16.36 13.40
C ARG A 422 20.21 -16.68 11.97
N GLY A 423 19.30 -17.66 11.83
CA GLY A 423 18.75 -18.02 10.53
C GLY A 423 17.96 -16.88 9.90
N ALA A 424 17.07 -16.24 10.65
CA ALA A 424 16.27 -15.12 10.15
C ALA A 424 17.16 -13.97 9.65
N PHE A 425 18.15 -13.54 10.46
CA PHE A 425 19.04 -12.46 10.09
C PHE A 425 19.93 -12.83 8.88
N ALA A 426 20.44 -14.08 8.83
CA ALA A 426 21.21 -14.56 7.68
C ALA A 426 20.38 -14.55 6.39
N GLY A 427 19.12 -15.02 6.44
CA GLY A 427 18.23 -15.00 5.27
C GLY A 427 17.86 -13.59 4.80
N LEU A 428 17.65 -12.66 5.74
CA LEU A 428 17.38 -11.25 5.43
C LEU A 428 18.58 -10.59 4.71
N ILE A 429 19.80 -10.78 5.24
CA ILE A 429 21.01 -10.19 4.63
C ILE A 429 21.36 -10.88 3.31
N ALA A 430 21.38 -12.22 3.27
CA ALA A 430 21.70 -12.94 2.03
C ALA A 430 20.67 -12.63 0.94
N GLY A 431 19.38 -12.58 1.30
CA GLY A 431 18.32 -12.20 0.37
C GLY A 431 18.51 -10.79 -0.19
N LEU A 432 18.87 -9.81 0.67
CA LEU A 432 19.17 -8.44 0.22
C LEU A 432 20.36 -8.37 -0.73
N VAL A 433 21.45 -9.10 -0.42
CA VAL A 433 22.64 -9.13 -1.26
C VAL A 433 22.32 -9.73 -2.64
N VAL A 434 21.58 -10.84 -2.68
CA VAL A 434 21.17 -11.45 -3.95
C VAL A 434 20.17 -10.56 -4.69
N ALA A 435 19.23 -9.92 -3.99
CA ALA A 435 18.31 -8.95 -4.60
C ALA A 435 19.05 -7.77 -5.23
N ALA A 436 20.04 -7.21 -4.54
CA ALA A 436 20.90 -6.14 -5.08
C ALA A 436 21.70 -6.62 -6.31
N ALA A 437 22.25 -7.83 -6.26
CA ALA A 437 22.94 -8.41 -7.40
C ALA A 437 22.01 -8.62 -8.60
N MET A 438 20.78 -9.12 -8.36
CA MET A 438 19.78 -9.29 -9.42
C MET A 438 19.30 -7.95 -10.00
N LEU A 439 19.25 -6.89 -9.20
CA LEU A 439 18.91 -5.56 -9.69
C LEU A 439 20.02 -4.95 -10.55
N LEU A 440 21.28 -5.06 -10.09
CA LEU A 440 22.44 -4.46 -10.76
C LEU A 440 22.82 -5.19 -12.06
N TRP A 441 22.73 -6.52 -12.09
CA TRP A 441 23.13 -7.37 -13.24
C TRP A 441 21.94 -8.06 -13.90
N ARG A 442 20.78 -7.41 -13.89
CA ARG A 442 19.52 -7.99 -14.39
C ARG A 442 19.60 -8.42 -15.85
N THR A 443 20.19 -7.59 -16.70
CA THR A 443 20.32 -7.86 -18.15
C THR A 443 21.45 -8.81 -18.47
N GLU A 444 22.59 -8.67 -17.81
CA GLU A 444 23.82 -9.39 -18.12
C GLU A 444 23.77 -10.85 -17.64
N ILE A 445 23.24 -11.10 -16.44
CA ILE A 445 23.26 -12.44 -15.83
C ILE A 445 21.89 -13.11 -15.91
N PHE A 446 20.80 -12.34 -15.71
CA PHE A 446 19.46 -12.89 -15.59
C PHE A 446 18.62 -12.74 -16.86
N GLY A 447 19.21 -12.32 -17.99
CA GLY A 447 18.55 -12.27 -19.31
C GLY A 447 17.31 -11.38 -19.36
N GLY A 448 17.24 -10.33 -18.53
CA GLY A 448 16.08 -9.45 -18.47
C GLY A 448 14.82 -10.09 -17.87
N MET A 449 14.97 -11.10 -17.02
CA MET A 449 13.85 -11.81 -16.38
C MET A 449 12.81 -10.82 -15.82
N HIS A 450 11.52 -11.12 -16.04
CA HIS A 450 10.43 -10.30 -15.54
C HIS A 450 10.43 -10.24 -14.00
N PHE A 451 10.24 -9.05 -13.41
CA PHE A 451 10.36 -8.85 -11.96
C PHE A 451 9.45 -9.77 -11.13
N LEU A 452 8.24 -10.12 -11.62
CA LEU A 452 7.35 -11.06 -10.94
C LEU A 452 7.91 -12.49 -10.85
N LEU A 453 8.88 -12.86 -11.70
CA LEU A 453 9.55 -14.17 -11.65
C LEU A 453 10.80 -14.13 -10.75
N ILE A 454 11.37 -12.94 -10.51
CA ILE A 454 12.46 -12.73 -9.54
C ILE A 454 11.96 -13.00 -8.12
N VAL A 455 10.73 -12.57 -7.82
CA VAL A 455 10.11 -12.68 -6.49
C VAL A 455 10.14 -14.10 -5.90
N PRO A 456 9.62 -15.14 -6.58
CA PRO A 456 9.63 -16.50 -6.04
C PRO A 456 11.06 -17.05 -5.89
N PHE A 457 11.97 -16.70 -6.77
CA PHE A 457 13.37 -17.09 -6.66
C PHE A 457 13.99 -16.54 -5.37
N LEU A 458 13.87 -15.24 -5.12
CA LEU A 458 14.38 -14.60 -3.90
C LEU A 458 13.70 -15.13 -2.63
N LEU A 459 12.38 -15.44 -2.71
CA LEU A 459 11.65 -16.04 -1.59
C LEU A 459 12.22 -17.41 -1.24
N VAL A 460 12.31 -18.31 -2.23
CA VAL A 460 12.83 -19.68 -2.02
C VAL A 460 14.28 -19.65 -1.54
N PHE A 461 15.11 -18.80 -2.12
CA PHE A 461 16.48 -18.60 -1.70
C PHE A 461 16.53 -18.17 -0.22
N SER A 462 15.79 -17.13 0.17
CA SER A 462 15.77 -16.63 1.55
C SER A 462 15.22 -17.66 2.53
N LEU A 463 14.15 -18.38 2.18
CA LEU A 463 13.60 -19.48 2.99
C LEU A 463 14.65 -20.60 3.20
N SER A 464 15.39 -20.95 2.15
CA SER A 464 16.43 -21.99 2.21
C SER A 464 17.58 -21.58 3.13
N VAL A 465 18.03 -20.32 3.04
CA VAL A 465 19.08 -19.78 3.94
C VAL A 465 18.59 -19.77 5.38
N ILE A 466 17.37 -19.29 5.65
CA ILE A 466 16.79 -19.28 7.00
C ILE A 466 16.73 -20.70 7.55
N TRP A 467 16.25 -21.65 6.77
CA TRP A 467 16.12 -23.05 7.16
C TRP A 467 17.49 -23.70 7.46
N ALA A 468 18.46 -23.54 6.53
CA ALA A 468 19.79 -24.13 6.68
C ALA A 468 20.53 -23.58 7.91
N VAL A 469 20.60 -22.25 8.05
CA VAL A 469 21.29 -21.59 9.16
C VAL A 469 20.59 -21.83 10.50
N SER A 470 19.26 -21.94 10.50
CA SER A 470 18.52 -22.27 11.74
C SER A 470 18.85 -23.67 12.25
N ARG A 471 19.26 -24.61 11.42
CA ARG A 471 19.67 -25.97 11.83
C ARG A 471 21.05 -26.04 12.45
N THR A 472 21.94 -25.13 12.08
CA THR A 472 23.30 -25.06 12.63
C THR A 472 23.38 -24.32 13.97
N ALA A 473 22.29 -23.69 14.41
CA ALA A 473 22.23 -22.91 15.65
C ALA A 473 21.19 -23.50 16.63
N PRO A 474 21.27 -23.18 17.92
CA PRO A 474 20.31 -23.64 18.93
C PRO A 474 18.86 -23.30 18.57
N ALA A 475 17.93 -24.17 19.03
CA ALA A 475 16.49 -23.90 18.89
C ALA A 475 16.12 -22.59 19.59
N PRO A 476 15.09 -21.88 19.11
CA PRO A 476 14.62 -20.68 19.79
C PRO A 476 14.09 -21.04 21.20
N ARG A 477 14.19 -20.09 22.13
CA ARG A 477 13.61 -20.25 23.47
C ARG A 477 12.09 -20.37 23.37
N PRO A 478 11.43 -21.14 24.29
CA PRO A 478 9.98 -21.30 24.28
C PRO A 478 9.21 -19.98 24.36
N ASP A 479 9.72 -19.01 25.14
CA ASP A 479 9.13 -17.65 25.24
C ASP A 479 9.03 -16.91 23.91
N LYS A 480 9.97 -17.17 22.99
CA LYS A 480 9.97 -16.60 21.64
C LYS A 480 8.90 -17.18 20.71
N LEU A 481 8.28 -18.30 21.08
CA LEU A 481 7.25 -18.98 20.29
C LEU A 481 5.83 -18.62 20.73
N ILE A 482 5.67 -18.14 21.97
CA ILE A 482 4.37 -17.75 22.53
C ILE A 482 3.86 -16.52 21.76
N ASP A 483 2.61 -16.57 21.33
CA ASP A 483 1.89 -15.51 20.58
C ASP A 483 2.59 -15.01 19.30
N THR A 484 3.66 -15.69 18.85
CA THR A 484 4.39 -15.34 17.63
C THR A 484 4.40 -16.46 16.59
N THR A 485 3.96 -17.67 16.99
CA THR A 485 3.98 -18.86 16.12
C THR A 485 2.57 -19.44 16.00
N PHE A 486 2.21 -19.87 14.80
CA PHE A 486 0.93 -20.51 14.54
C PHE A 486 0.76 -21.80 15.35
N SER A 487 -0.41 -21.94 15.98
CA SER A 487 -0.82 -23.13 16.74
C SER A 487 -2.06 -23.75 16.08
N ALA A 488 -1.91 -25.00 15.62
CA ALA A 488 -3.05 -25.75 15.06
C ALA A 488 -4.12 -26.05 16.13
N ALA A 489 -3.71 -26.11 17.42
CA ALA A 489 -4.65 -26.30 18.52
C ALA A 489 -5.55 -25.07 18.68
N ASP A 490 -4.96 -23.87 18.70
CA ASP A 490 -5.70 -22.60 18.83
C ASP A 490 -6.62 -22.40 17.62
N PHE A 491 -6.16 -22.73 16.42
CA PHE A 491 -6.96 -22.64 15.20
C PHE A 491 -8.19 -23.57 15.26
N ARG A 492 -8.04 -24.80 15.78
CA ARG A 492 -9.16 -25.75 15.98
C ARG A 492 -10.12 -25.26 17.08
N ALA A 493 -9.58 -24.74 18.20
CA ALA A 493 -10.39 -24.17 19.27
C ALA A 493 -11.24 -23.00 18.74
N GLU A 494 -10.64 -22.11 17.97
CA GLU A 494 -11.35 -21.01 17.32
C GLU A 494 -12.42 -21.53 16.33
N THR A 495 -12.14 -22.59 15.56
CA THR A 495 -13.12 -23.18 14.65
C THR A 495 -14.37 -23.64 15.38
N ARG A 496 -14.22 -24.21 16.57
CA ARG A 496 -15.35 -24.63 17.41
C ARG A 496 -16.14 -23.42 17.92
N SER A 497 -15.45 -22.38 18.42
CA SER A 497 -16.12 -21.18 18.90
C SER A 497 -16.88 -20.43 17.78
N LEU A 498 -16.35 -20.42 16.57
CA LEU A 498 -16.99 -19.79 15.42
C LEU A 498 -18.20 -20.57 14.89
N ALA A 499 -18.31 -21.86 15.18
CA ALA A 499 -19.49 -22.66 14.83
C ALA A 499 -20.74 -22.24 15.62
N GLU A 500 -20.57 -21.63 16.81
CA GLU A 500 -21.65 -21.12 17.65
C GLU A 500 -22.07 -19.68 17.29
N VAL A 501 -21.28 -19.01 16.42
CA VAL A 501 -21.52 -17.64 15.98
C VAL A 501 -22.40 -17.63 14.72
N SER A 502 -23.37 -16.72 14.67
CA SER A 502 -24.22 -16.49 13.49
C SER A 502 -23.34 -16.25 12.25
N TRP A 503 -23.72 -16.83 11.10
CA TRP A 503 -22.93 -16.83 9.88
C TRP A 503 -22.50 -15.42 9.42
N TRP A 504 -23.34 -14.40 9.58
CA TRP A 504 -23.03 -13.00 9.23
C TRP A 504 -22.01 -12.33 10.16
N ARG A 505 -21.76 -12.89 11.33
CA ARG A 505 -20.70 -12.44 12.26
C ARG A 505 -19.41 -13.22 12.10
N ASN A 506 -19.42 -14.33 11.39
CA ASN A 506 -18.27 -15.19 11.20
C ASN A 506 -17.39 -14.67 10.06
N TYR A 507 -16.21 -14.15 10.40
CA TYR A 507 -15.26 -13.60 9.42
C TYR A 507 -14.81 -14.62 8.37
N ARG A 508 -14.79 -15.95 8.69
CA ARG A 508 -14.39 -17.00 7.74
C ARG A 508 -15.43 -17.17 6.62
N VAL A 509 -16.70 -16.96 6.93
CA VAL A 509 -17.76 -16.98 5.92
C VAL A 509 -17.53 -15.85 4.92
N TRP A 510 -17.27 -14.62 5.43
CA TRP A 510 -16.96 -13.48 4.56
C TRP A 510 -15.67 -13.68 3.78
N GLY A 511 -14.63 -14.28 4.40
CA GLY A 511 -13.42 -14.69 3.69
C GLY A 511 -13.71 -15.67 2.57
N GLY A 512 -14.55 -16.68 2.81
CA GLY A 512 -15.02 -17.63 1.79
C GLY A 512 -15.78 -16.94 0.65
N VAL A 513 -16.70 -16.02 0.98
CA VAL A 513 -17.44 -15.21 -0.02
C VAL A 513 -16.46 -14.40 -0.89
N LEU A 514 -15.48 -13.74 -0.29
CA LEU A 514 -14.47 -12.98 -1.03
C LEU A 514 -13.67 -13.87 -1.97
N LEU A 515 -13.24 -15.05 -1.52
CA LEU A 515 -12.51 -16.00 -2.37
C LEU A 515 -13.37 -16.50 -3.54
N VAL A 516 -14.66 -16.78 -3.30
CA VAL A 516 -15.60 -17.15 -4.37
C VAL A 516 -15.77 -16.00 -5.36
N LEU A 517 -15.92 -14.76 -4.90
CA LEU A 517 -15.98 -13.59 -5.78
C LEU A 517 -14.70 -13.42 -6.61
N CYS A 518 -13.52 -13.61 -6.00
CA CYS A 518 -12.26 -13.60 -6.73
C CYS A 518 -12.23 -14.68 -7.83
N MET A 519 -12.68 -15.89 -7.54
CA MET A 519 -12.75 -16.97 -8.53
C MET A 519 -13.75 -16.66 -9.65
N LEU A 520 -14.93 -16.11 -9.33
CA LEU A 520 -15.92 -15.71 -10.33
C LEU A 520 -15.34 -14.62 -11.26
N ILE A 521 -14.69 -13.59 -10.71
CA ILE A 521 -14.04 -12.57 -11.53
C ILE A 521 -12.97 -13.19 -12.44
N LEU A 522 -12.15 -14.11 -11.91
CA LEU A 522 -11.12 -14.78 -12.70
C LEU A 522 -11.72 -15.64 -13.84
N ILE A 523 -12.88 -16.26 -13.62
CA ILE A 523 -13.58 -17.06 -14.64
C ILE A 523 -14.19 -16.16 -15.72
N ILE A 524 -14.82 -15.04 -15.33
CA ILE A 524 -15.46 -14.10 -16.27
C ILE A 524 -14.41 -13.46 -17.19
N PHE A 525 -13.24 -13.14 -16.66
CA PHE A 525 -12.16 -12.44 -17.37
C PHE A 525 -10.98 -13.36 -17.77
N ARG A 526 -11.27 -14.64 -18.01
CA ARG A 526 -10.28 -15.63 -18.42
C ARG A 526 -9.68 -15.40 -19.82
#